data_759e6a659e9ee9b842b2910d814589b9
#
_entry.id   759e6a659e9ee9b842b2910d814589b9
#
_cell.length_a   1.000
_cell.length_b   1.000
_cell.length_c   1.000
_cell.angle_alpha   90.00
_cell.angle_beta   90.00
_cell.angle_gamma   90.00
#
_symmetry.space_group_name_H-M   'P 1'
#
loop_
_entity.id
_entity.type
_entity.pdbx_description
1 polymer ?
#
loop_
_entity_poly.entity_id
_entity_poly.type
_entity_poly.pdbx_seq_one_letter_code
_entity_poly.pdbx_strand_id
1 'polypeptide(L)'
;MNIAIIGSGIAGLSAAYDLTKAGHNVVIFDGASEVGGLASGFKVESWDWTLERFYHHWFASDQHVIKLAQELNCSDQIIFRRPNTMMFHRGNFYPLDSPMSALRFPGLGWGINKLRFGITTLYLRSTRDWRSLETIRAADWMKRWA
;
A
#
# COMPACT_ATOMS: atom_id res chain seq x y z
N MET A 1 28.31 18.10 -6.05
CA MET A 1 28.77 16.93 -6.81
C MET A 1 27.83 16.71 -7.99
N ASN A 2 28.28 16.01 -9.04
CA ASN A 2 27.40 15.54 -10.10
C ASN A 2 27.00 14.10 -9.79
N ILE A 3 25.69 13.82 -9.74
CA ILE A 3 25.14 12.54 -9.34
C ILE A 3 24.22 12.02 -10.44
N ALA A 4 24.40 10.78 -10.83
CA ALA A 4 23.50 10.07 -11.74
C ALA A 4 22.61 9.11 -10.96
N ILE A 5 21.30 9.14 -11.23
CA ILE A 5 20.31 8.23 -10.68
C ILE A 5 19.74 7.40 -11.83
N ILE A 6 19.63 6.10 -11.61
CA ILE A 6 19.02 5.18 -12.57
C ILE A 6 17.63 4.81 -12.07
N GLY A 7 16.62 5.15 -12.87
CA GLY A 7 15.20 4.94 -12.56
C GLY A 7 14.52 6.19 -12.05
N SER A 8 13.43 6.59 -12.70
CA SER A 8 12.57 7.73 -12.36
C SER A 8 11.28 7.30 -11.65
N GLY A 9 11.28 6.16 -11.00
CA GLY A 9 10.21 5.79 -10.06
C GLY A 9 10.25 6.65 -8.80
N ILE A 10 9.31 6.46 -7.89
CA ILE A 10 9.18 7.27 -6.66
C ILE A 10 10.48 7.32 -5.85
N ALA A 11 11.21 6.21 -5.75
CA ALA A 11 12.49 6.18 -5.02
C ALA A 11 13.55 7.07 -5.67
N GLY A 12 13.72 6.96 -7.01
CA GLY A 12 14.69 7.78 -7.74
C GLY A 12 14.32 9.27 -7.73
N LEU A 13 13.04 9.59 -7.89
CA LEU A 13 12.55 10.98 -7.84
C LEU A 13 12.73 11.60 -6.45
N SER A 14 12.42 10.86 -5.38
CA SER A 14 12.62 11.33 -4.00
C SER A 14 14.09 11.54 -3.68
N ALA A 15 14.97 10.61 -4.10
CA ALA A 15 16.40 10.76 -3.94
C ALA A 15 16.94 11.98 -4.71
N ALA A 16 16.48 12.20 -5.95
CA ALA A 16 16.86 13.34 -6.74
C ALA A 16 16.43 14.66 -6.07
N TYR A 17 15.21 14.68 -5.55
CA TYR A 17 14.68 15.85 -4.82
C TYR A 17 15.56 16.20 -3.62
N ASP A 18 15.85 15.25 -2.76
CA ASP A 18 16.65 15.47 -1.56
C ASP A 18 18.10 15.88 -1.89
N LEU A 19 18.71 15.23 -2.88
CA LEU A 19 20.07 15.56 -3.32
C LEU A 19 20.15 16.94 -3.97
N THR A 20 19.14 17.34 -4.71
CA THR A 20 19.06 18.69 -5.31
C THR A 20 18.91 19.76 -4.23
N LYS A 21 18.09 19.51 -3.20
CA LYS A 21 17.97 20.38 -2.01
C LYS A 21 19.29 20.49 -1.26
N ALA A 22 20.10 19.44 -1.27
CA ALA A 22 21.44 19.44 -0.67
C ALA A 22 22.51 20.15 -1.55
N GLY A 23 22.12 20.75 -2.68
CA GLY A 23 23.01 21.51 -3.54
C GLY A 23 23.82 20.65 -4.52
N HIS A 24 23.37 19.44 -4.84
CA HIS A 24 24.01 18.59 -5.83
C HIS A 24 23.37 18.77 -7.23
N ASN A 25 24.16 18.56 -8.28
CA ASN A 25 23.64 18.46 -9.65
C ASN A 25 23.22 17.00 -9.87
N VAL A 26 21.93 16.79 -10.17
CA VAL A 26 21.38 15.44 -10.33
C VAL A 26 20.86 15.26 -11.74
N VAL A 27 21.19 14.11 -12.34
CA VAL A 27 20.62 13.65 -13.62
C VAL A 27 19.99 12.29 -13.41
N ILE A 28 18.76 12.13 -13.85
CA ILE A 28 18.04 10.84 -13.78
C ILE A 28 18.02 10.22 -15.18
N PHE A 29 18.38 8.96 -15.25
CA PHE A 29 18.28 8.12 -16.45
C PHE A 29 17.18 7.10 -16.26
N ASP A 30 16.27 7.01 -17.22
CA ASP A 30 15.20 5.99 -17.21
C ASP A 30 15.08 5.34 -18.59
N GLY A 31 14.70 4.07 -18.62
CA GLY A 31 14.39 3.34 -19.84
C GLY A 31 13.01 3.61 -20.42
N ALA A 32 12.11 4.21 -19.64
CA ALA A 32 10.76 4.57 -20.04
C ALA A 32 10.74 6.04 -20.57
N SER A 33 9.78 6.33 -21.44
CA SER A 33 9.53 7.69 -21.94
C SER A 33 8.82 8.59 -20.91
N GLU A 34 8.21 8.01 -19.90
CA GLU A 34 7.45 8.70 -18.85
C GLU A 34 8.07 8.44 -17.48
N VAL A 35 8.04 9.45 -16.62
CA VAL A 35 8.49 9.36 -15.23
C VAL A 35 7.42 8.75 -14.34
N GLY A 36 7.83 8.26 -13.17
CA GLY A 36 6.92 7.75 -12.12
C GLY A 36 6.99 6.23 -11.92
N GLY A 37 7.50 5.47 -12.88
CA GLY A 37 7.61 4.02 -12.77
C GLY A 37 6.25 3.35 -12.53
N LEU A 38 6.13 2.51 -11.50
CA LEU A 38 4.86 1.88 -11.13
C LEU A 38 3.81 2.87 -10.59
N ALA A 39 4.22 4.03 -10.09
CA ALA A 39 3.32 5.09 -9.63
C ALA A 39 2.82 5.99 -10.78
N SER A 40 3.29 5.78 -12.00
CA SER A 40 2.75 6.49 -13.16
C SER A 40 1.31 6.09 -13.44
N GLY A 41 0.54 7.01 -14.00
CA GLY A 41 -0.85 6.78 -14.37
C GLY A 41 -1.04 6.59 -15.87
N PHE A 42 -2.20 6.12 -16.24
CA PHE A 42 -2.69 6.13 -17.63
C PHE A 42 -4.14 6.58 -17.67
N LYS A 43 -4.54 7.13 -18.81
CA LYS A 43 -5.90 7.61 -19.03
C LYS A 43 -6.44 7.01 -20.32
N VAL A 44 -7.69 6.57 -20.28
CA VAL A 44 -8.46 6.19 -21.46
C VAL A 44 -9.32 7.38 -21.84
N GLU A 45 -9.58 7.58 -23.14
CA GLU A 45 -10.29 8.74 -23.67
C GLU A 45 -11.67 8.96 -22.99
N SER A 46 -12.36 7.88 -22.61
CA SER A 46 -13.67 7.92 -21.95
C SER A 46 -13.62 8.20 -20.44
N TRP A 47 -12.44 8.38 -19.83
CA TRP A 47 -12.32 8.61 -18.38
C TRP A 47 -12.04 10.07 -18.05
N ASP A 48 -12.67 10.58 -17.02
CA ASP A 48 -12.40 11.91 -16.48
C ASP A 48 -11.17 11.94 -15.57
N TRP A 49 -10.68 10.77 -15.14
CA TRP A 49 -9.54 10.61 -14.22
C TRP A 49 -8.43 9.77 -14.83
N THR A 50 -7.26 9.85 -14.23
CA THR A 50 -6.11 8.99 -14.52
C THR A 50 -6.11 7.82 -13.55
N LEU A 51 -5.91 6.59 -14.03
CA LEU A 51 -5.73 5.40 -13.21
C LEU A 51 -4.23 5.09 -13.10
N GLU A 52 -3.78 4.72 -11.92
CA GLU A 52 -2.42 4.27 -11.69
C GLU A 52 -2.14 2.91 -12.38
N ARG A 53 -0.90 2.72 -12.84
CA ARG A 53 -0.49 1.47 -13.54
C ARG A 53 -0.37 0.30 -12.58
N PHE A 54 -0.10 0.57 -11.31
CA PHE A 54 0.02 -0.42 -10.27
C PHE A 54 -0.76 0.04 -9.04
N TYR A 55 -1.42 -0.90 -8.40
CA TYR A 55 -2.25 -0.65 -7.23
C TYR A 55 -1.40 -0.20 -6.04
N HIS A 56 -1.65 1.00 -5.56
CA HIS A 56 -0.99 1.59 -4.40
C HIS A 56 -2.01 1.93 -3.33
N HIS A 57 -1.62 1.69 -2.09
CA HIS A 57 -2.35 2.17 -0.93
C HIS A 57 -1.45 3.03 -0.05
N TRP A 58 -1.98 4.19 0.34
CA TRP A 58 -1.38 5.01 1.39
C TRP A 58 -2.26 4.94 2.63
N PHE A 59 -1.61 4.78 3.76
CA PHE A 59 -2.26 4.87 5.06
C PHE A 59 -2.02 6.24 5.68
N ALA A 60 -2.95 6.69 6.53
CA ALA A 60 -2.75 7.93 7.27
C ALA A 60 -1.54 7.91 8.23
N SER A 61 -0.97 6.73 8.45
CA SER A 61 0.28 6.51 9.20
C SER A 61 1.55 6.69 8.37
N ASP A 62 1.47 6.81 7.06
CA ASP A 62 2.63 6.86 6.15
C ASP A 62 3.25 8.27 6.13
N GLN A 63 3.88 8.63 7.25
CA GLN A 63 4.37 9.97 7.53
C GLN A 63 5.37 10.50 6.50
N HIS A 64 6.19 9.62 5.91
CA HIS A 64 7.20 10.04 4.93
C HIS A 64 6.58 10.59 3.65
N VAL A 65 5.57 9.91 3.09
CA VAL A 65 4.90 10.38 1.88
C VAL A 65 4.04 11.62 2.16
N ILE A 66 3.39 11.68 3.33
CA ILE A 66 2.60 12.84 3.75
C ILE A 66 3.52 14.07 3.89
N LYS A 67 4.68 13.90 4.53
CA LYS A 67 5.67 14.97 4.69
C LYS A 67 6.20 15.44 3.33
N LEU A 68 6.54 14.52 2.43
CA LEU A 68 6.96 14.88 1.08
C LEU A 68 5.88 15.68 0.34
N ALA A 69 4.63 15.29 0.43
CA ALA A 69 3.52 16.03 -0.16
C ALA A 69 3.36 17.45 0.42
N GLN A 70 3.60 17.62 1.73
CA GLN A 70 3.65 18.94 2.37
C GLN A 70 4.79 19.80 1.82
N GLU A 71 5.98 19.22 1.70
CA GLU A 71 7.15 19.92 1.14
C GLU A 71 6.95 20.33 -0.33
N LEU A 72 6.20 19.54 -1.08
CA LEU A 72 5.83 19.80 -2.47
C LEU A 72 4.59 20.70 -2.63
N ASN A 73 3.97 21.15 -1.52
CA ASN A 73 2.74 21.96 -1.50
C ASN A 73 1.57 21.30 -2.23
N CYS A 74 1.42 19.97 -2.15
CA CYS A 74 0.32 19.22 -2.76
C CYS A 74 -0.47 18.36 -1.76
N SER A 75 -0.33 18.60 -0.46
CA SER A 75 -1.02 17.85 0.59
C SER A 75 -2.54 17.99 0.56
N ASP A 76 -3.06 19.08 0.05
CA ASP A 76 -4.49 19.33 -0.15
C ASP A 76 -5.13 18.43 -1.23
N GLN A 77 -4.29 17.88 -2.11
CA GLN A 77 -4.73 16.94 -3.15
C GLN A 77 -4.84 15.49 -2.62
N ILE A 78 -4.33 15.21 -1.41
CA ILE A 78 -4.39 13.89 -0.79
C ILE A 78 -5.67 13.76 0.02
N ILE A 79 -6.58 12.92 -0.44
CA ILE A 79 -7.86 12.68 0.23
C ILE A 79 -7.89 11.26 0.78
N PHE A 80 -7.82 11.12 2.10
CA PHE A 80 -8.01 9.84 2.76
C PHE A 80 -9.50 9.50 2.87
N ARG A 81 -9.89 8.37 2.34
CA ARG A 81 -11.26 7.85 2.45
C ARG A 81 -11.25 6.48 3.11
N ARG A 82 -12.25 6.19 3.92
CA ARG A 82 -12.44 4.84 4.45
C ARG A 82 -12.96 3.95 3.32
N PRO A 83 -12.21 2.91 2.91
CA PRO A 83 -12.68 2.00 1.88
C PRO A 83 -13.75 1.06 2.42
N ASN A 84 -14.67 0.62 1.56
CA ASN A 84 -15.55 -0.50 1.82
C ASN A 84 -14.86 -1.77 1.32
N THR A 85 -14.29 -2.54 2.24
CA THR A 85 -13.63 -3.80 1.88
C THR A 85 -14.67 -4.91 1.73
N MET A 86 -14.73 -5.48 0.53
CA MET A 86 -15.66 -6.56 0.20
C MET A 86 -14.89 -7.81 -0.20
N MET A 87 -15.36 -8.96 0.24
CA MET A 87 -14.87 -10.27 -0.16
C MET A 87 -15.88 -10.93 -1.09
N PHE A 88 -15.44 -11.33 -2.29
CA PHE A 88 -16.25 -12.13 -3.20
C PHE A 88 -16.13 -13.61 -2.84
N HIS A 89 -17.26 -14.25 -2.53
CA HIS A 89 -17.31 -15.67 -2.18
C HIS A 89 -18.58 -16.33 -2.71
N ARG A 90 -18.42 -17.39 -3.50
CA ARG A 90 -19.54 -18.20 -4.05
C ARG A 90 -20.62 -17.35 -4.72
N GLY A 91 -20.22 -16.41 -5.58
CA GLY A 91 -21.15 -15.57 -6.36
C GLY A 91 -21.71 -14.35 -5.62
N ASN A 92 -21.35 -14.12 -4.35
CA ASN A 92 -21.84 -13.00 -3.54
C ASN A 92 -20.70 -12.14 -2.98
N PHE A 93 -21.00 -10.86 -2.75
CA PHE A 93 -20.11 -9.95 -2.07
C PHE A 93 -20.47 -9.84 -0.58
N TYR A 94 -19.49 -9.95 0.28
CA TYR A 94 -19.62 -9.84 1.73
C TYR A 94 -18.72 -8.73 2.25
N PRO A 95 -19.21 -7.81 3.10
CA PRO A 95 -18.32 -6.87 3.76
C PRO A 95 -17.35 -7.61 4.70
N LEU A 96 -16.11 -7.14 4.73
CA LEU A 96 -15.05 -7.71 5.59
C LEU A 96 -14.22 -6.59 6.24
N ASP A 97 -14.88 -5.55 6.69
CA ASP A 97 -14.29 -4.31 7.20
C ASP A 97 -14.46 -4.13 8.71
N SER A 98 -15.12 -5.06 9.38
CA SER A 98 -15.38 -5.00 10.81
C SER A 98 -15.37 -6.39 11.45
N PRO A 99 -15.17 -6.53 12.78
CA PRO A 99 -15.27 -7.81 13.48
C PRO A 99 -16.62 -8.49 13.27
N MET A 100 -17.70 -7.71 13.26
CA MET A 100 -19.04 -8.25 13.07
C MET A 100 -19.26 -8.78 11.64
N SER A 101 -18.74 -8.08 10.63
CA SER A 101 -18.82 -8.56 9.26
C SER A 101 -17.98 -9.81 9.05
N ALA A 102 -16.80 -9.90 9.66
CA ALA A 102 -15.98 -11.11 9.65
C ALA A 102 -16.69 -12.31 10.30
N LEU A 103 -17.38 -12.10 11.42
CA LEU A 103 -18.17 -13.16 12.07
C LEU A 103 -19.33 -13.64 11.17
N ARG A 104 -19.92 -12.77 10.37
CA ARG A 104 -21.00 -13.12 9.42
C ARG A 104 -20.49 -13.73 8.11
N PHE A 105 -19.19 -13.60 7.83
CA PHE A 105 -18.62 -14.09 6.57
C PHE A 105 -18.64 -15.64 6.51
N PRO A 106 -19.33 -16.24 5.53
CA PRO A 106 -19.48 -17.70 5.45
C PRO A 106 -18.20 -18.43 5.06
N GLY A 107 -17.27 -17.74 4.36
CA GLY A 107 -16.01 -18.34 3.91
C GLY A 107 -15.05 -18.71 5.03
N LEU A 108 -15.22 -18.19 6.24
CA LEU A 108 -14.48 -18.60 7.42
C LEU A 108 -15.02 -19.89 8.06
N GLY A 109 -16.11 -20.47 7.50
CA GLY A 109 -16.75 -21.63 8.11
C GLY A 109 -17.46 -21.32 9.43
N TRP A 110 -17.59 -22.35 10.31
CA TRP A 110 -18.31 -22.24 11.58
C TRP A 110 -17.39 -22.39 12.79
N GLY A 111 -17.81 -21.83 13.92
CA GLY A 111 -17.29 -22.10 15.24
C GLY A 111 -15.80 -21.81 15.41
N ILE A 112 -15.02 -22.88 15.52
CA ILE A 112 -13.58 -22.82 15.87
C ILE A 112 -12.74 -21.99 14.86
N ASN A 113 -13.07 -22.02 13.58
CA ASN A 113 -12.31 -21.27 12.57
C ASN A 113 -12.48 -19.76 12.73
N LYS A 114 -13.69 -19.31 13.07
CA LYS A 114 -13.94 -17.88 13.33
C LYS A 114 -13.22 -17.42 14.60
N LEU A 115 -13.20 -18.30 15.63
CA LEU A 115 -12.45 -18.02 16.86
C LEU A 115 -10.94 -17.94 16.59
N ARG A 116 -10.38 -18.90 15.84
CA ARG A 116 -8.96 -18.90 15.44
C ARG A 116 -8.62 -17.65 14.65
N PHE A 117 -9.44 -17.29 13.66
CA PHE A 117 -9.26 -16.06 12.88
C PHE A 117 -9.25 -14.81 13.77
N GLY A 118 -10.19 -14.72 14.71
CA GLY A 118 -10.25 -13.61 15.68
C GLY A 118 -9.01 -13.51 16.56
N ILE A 119 -8.56 -14.63 17.14
CA ILE A 119 -7.35 -14.70 17.98
C ILE A 119 -6.11 -14.33 17.16
N THR A 120 -5.98 -14.89 15.96
CA THR A 120 -4.88 -14.58 15.03
C THR A 120 -4.84 -13.09 14.68
N THR A 121 -5.99 -12.50 14.38
CA THR A 121 -6.10 -11.07 14.08
C THR A 121 -5.70 -10.21 15.28
N LEU A 122 -6.15 -10.55 16.48
CA LEU A 122 -5.78 -9.85 17.71
C LEU A 122 -4.28 -9.97 18.00
N TYR A 123 -3.71 -11.15 17.83
CA TYR A 123 -2.28 -11.39 17.97
C TYR A 123 -1.48 -10.49 17.01
N LEU A 124 -1.79 -10.51 15.71
CA LEU A 124 -1.09 -9.69 14.71
C LEU A 124 -1.22 -8.19 15.00
N ARG A 125 -2.39 -7.73 15.42
CA ARG A 125 -2.60 -6.32 15.78
C ARG A 125 -1.84 -5.89 17.04
N SER A 126 -1.61 -6.78 17.98
CA SER A 126 -0.89 -6.51 19.23
C SER A 126 0.62 -6.75 19.12
N THR A 127 1.06 -7.43 18.07
CA THR A 127 2.48 -7.73 17.85
C THR A 127 3.24 -6.45 17.52
N ARG A 128 4.16 -6.07 18.42
CA ARG A 128 5.04 -4.90 18.25
C ARG A 128 6.36 -5.27 17.56
N ASP A 129 6.85 -6.48 17.82
CA ASP A 129 8.05 -7.02 17.16
C ASP A 129 7.65 -7.95 16.01
N TRP A 130 7.43 -7.36 14.85
CA TRP A 130 7.10 -8.04 13.61
C TRP A 130 8.29 -8.80 13.00
N ARG A 131 9.52 -8.52 13.43
CA ARG A 131 10.75 -9.15 12.90
C ARG A 131 10.74 -10.66 13.13
N SER A 132 10.14 -11.14 14.20
CA SER A 132 9.97 -12.57 14.47
C SER A 132 9.12 -13.29 13.42
N LEU A 133 8.30 -12.56 12.67
CA LEU A 133 7.45 -13.09 11.61
C LEU A 133 8.12 -13.09 10.22
N GLU A 134 9.20 -12.34 10.04
CA GLU A 134 9.88 -12.22 8.72
C GLU A 134 10.55 -13.51 8.25
N THR A 135 10.92 -14.38 9.16
CA THR A 135 11.60 -15.64 8.85
C THR A 135 10.67 -16.74 8.36
N ILE A 136 9.36 -16.54 8.43
CA ILE A 136 8.34 -17.53 8.10
C ILE A 136 7.47 -16.98 6.96
N ARG A 137 7.23 -17.79 5.93
CA ARG A 137 6.29 -17.38 4.88
C ARG A 137 4.88 -17.22 5.47
N ALA A 138 4.21 -16.13 5.13
CA ALA A 138 2.86 -15.83 5.64
C ALA A 138 1.87 -16.99 5.45
N ALA A 139 1.92 -17.67 4.29
CA ALA A 139 1.05 -18.82 4.02
C ALA A 139 1.28 -20.00 4.99
N ASP A 140 2.54 -20.28 5.36
CA ASP A 140 2.86 -21.38 6.28
C ASP A 140 2.49 -21.01 7.71
N TRP A 141 2.71 -19.76 8.09
CA TRP A 141 2.30 -19.24 9.38
C TRP A 141 0.76 -19.28 9.52
N MET A 142 0.02 -18.83 8.53
CA MET A 142 -1.43 -18.85 8.51
C MET A 142 -2.00 -20.28 8.59
N LYS A 143 -1.44 -21.23 7.85
CA LYS A 143 -1.86 -22.65 7.96
C LYS A 143 -1.71 -23.23 9.37
N ARG A 144 -0.72 -22.76 10.11
CA ARG A 144 -0.45 -23.24 11.47
C ARG A 144 -1.39 -22.61 12.51
N TRP A 145 -1.74 -21.33 12.35
CA TRP A 145 -2.41 -20.55 13.39
C TRP A 145 -3.84 -20.11 13.05
N ALA A 146 -4.19 -19.97 11.78
CA ALA A 146 -5.52 -19.57 11.30
C ALA A 146 -6.26 -20.67 10.53
#